data_eea14f6301a0af0e0db731751eb8ff85
#
_entry.id   eea14f6301a0af0e0db731751eb8ff85
#
_cell.length_a   1.000
_cell.length_b   1.000
_cell.length_c   1.000
_cell.angle_alpha   90.00
_cell.angle_beta   90.00
_cell.angle_gamma   90.00
#
_symmetry.space_group_name_H-M   'P 1'
#
loop_
_entity.id
_entity.type
_entity.pdbx_description
1 polymer ?
#
loop_
_entity_poly.entity_id
_entity_poly.type
_entity_poly.pdbx_seq_one_letter_code
_entity_poly.pdbx_strand_id
1 'polypeptide(L)'
;MIFVNRDNASIVKTPHGSEIRPLIDRTTAPITRCSLAEEMLPPGCAVTPHHHLETEEIYYILTGSGLMTVGDETEQVRAGDAVFVPRGLSHSLKNTGSQDIRLVLVCGPAFRYEDHIFE
;
A
#
# COMPACT_ATOMS: atom_id res chain seq x y z
N MET A 1 22.15 -13.53 -1.71
CA MET A 1 21.24 -12.48 -2.24
C MET A 1 19.82 -12.96 -2.09
N ILE A 2 18.94 -12.10 -1.60
CA ILE A 2 17.49 -12.37 -1.54
C ILE A 2 16.83 -11.50 -2.59
N PHE A 3 16.11 -12.11 -3.53
CA PHE A 3 15.35 -11.35 -4.52
C PHE A 3 14.02 -12.04 -4.80
N VAL A 4 12.99 -11.26 -5.08
CA VAL A 4 11.63 -11.74 -5.33
C VAL A 4 11.10 -11.03 -6.56
N ASN A 5 10.60 -11.80 -7.52
CA ASN A 5 9.87 -11.24 -8.65
C ASN A 5 8.37 -11.25 -8.32
N ARG A 6 7.66 -10.19 -8.68
CA ARG A 6 6.23 -10.08 -8.41
C ARG A 6 5.41 -11.26 -8.98
N ASP A 7 5.87 -11.84 -10.09
CA ASP A 7 5.15 -12.92 -10.73
C ASP A 7 5.20 -14.22 -9.92
N ASN A 8 6.17 -14.35 -9.02
CA ASN A 8 6.35 -15.51 -8.16
C ASN A 8 6.06 -15.19 -6.68
N ALA A 9 5.67 -13.96 -6.37
CA ALA A 9 5.38 -13.56 -5.00
C ALA A 9 4.07 -14.17 -4.53
N SER A 10 3.95 -14.38 -3.22
CA SER A 10 2.69 -14.74 -2.59
C SER A 10 1.68 -13.62 -2.77
N ILE A 11 0.40 -13.97 -2.91
CA ILE A 11 -0.68 -13.01 -3.03
C ILE A 11 -1.53 -13.06 -1.78
N VAL A 12 -1.69 -11.91 -1.12
CA VAL A 12 -2.60 -11.73 0.00
C VAL A 12 -3.84 -11.00 -0.52
N LYS A 13 -4.99 -11.65 -0.44
CA LYS A 13 -6.26 -11.02 -0.82
C LYS A 13 -6.83 -10.30 0.40
N THR A 14 -7.13 -9.02 0.24
CA THR A 14 -7.66 -8.21 1.33
C THR A 14 -9.18 -8.27 1.36
N PRO A 15 -9.82 -8.01 2.52
CA PRO A 15 -11.28 -7.95 2.61
C PRO A 15 -11.91 -6.85 1.74
N HIS A 16 -11.17 -5.81 1.39
CA HIS A 16 -11.69 -4.71 0.57
C HIS A 16 -11.47 -4.93 -0.94
N GLY A 17 -10.99 -6.11 -1.35
CA GLY A 17 -10.94 -6.50 -2.76
C GLY A 17 -9.62 -6.28 -3.47
N SER A 18 -8.60 -5.78 -2.79
CA SER A 18 -7.26 -5.63 -3.38
C SER A 18 -6.44 -6.90 -3.22
N GLU A 19 -5.36 -6.98 -3.99
CA GLU A 19 -4.35 -8.03 -3.86
C GLU A 19 -3.02 -7.38 -3.51
N ILE A 20 -2.37 -7.90 -2.47
CA ILE A 20 -1.06 -7.42 -2.04
C ILE A 20 -0.02 -8.51 -2.30
N ARG A 21 1.09 -8.13 -2.90
CA ARG A 21 2.26 -8.98 -3.09
C ARG A 21 3.40 -8.47 -2.22
N PRO A 22 3.66 -9.09 -1.07
CA PRO A 22 4.86 -8.79 -0.31
C PRO A 22 6.09 -9.13 -1.17
N LEU A 23 6.97 -8.17 -1.39
CA LEU A 23 8.19 -8.40 -2.18
C LEU A 23 9.37 -8.59 -1.25
N ILE A 24 9.80 -7.52 -0.58
CA ILE A 24 10.85 -7.62 0.44
C ILE A 24 10.25 -7.09 1.74
N ASP A 25 9.94 -7.98 2.65
CA ASP A 25 9.39 -7.66 3.96
C ASP A 25 9.83 -8.72 4.98
N ARG A 26 9.24 -8.69 6.17
CA ARG A 26 9.61 -9.60 7.26
C ARG A 26 9.28 -11.07 6.95
N THR A 27 8.42 -11.34 5.97
CA THR A 27 8.07 -12.71 5.56
C THR A 27 9.03 -13.27 4.52
N THR A 28 9.78 -12.42 3.82
CA THR A 28 10.68 -12.84 2.74
C THR A 28 12.15 -12.63 3.05
N ALA A 29 12.49 -11.80 4.04
CA ALA A 29 13.87 -11.44 4.35
C ALA A 29 14.03 -11.04 5.82
N PRO A 30 15.23 -11.12 6.39
CA PRO A 30 15.49 -10.63 7.75
C PRO A 30 15.63 -9.10 7.76
N ILE A 31 14.63 -8.39 7.29
CA ILE A 31 14.61 -6.95 7.15
C ILE A 31 13.80 -6.33 8.29
N THR A 32 14.23 -5.19 8.82
CA THR A 32 13.57 -4.53 9.95
C THR A 32 13.30 -3.04 9.74
N ARG A 33 14.09 -2.36 8.91
CA ARG A 33 14.04 -0.90 8.80
C ARG A 33 13.15 -0.38 7.68
N CYS A 34 12.81 -1.23 6.72
CA CYS A 34 11.90 -0.86 5.63
C CYS A 34 11.32 -2.13 5.02
N SER A 35 10.29 -1.98 4.22
CA SER A 35 9.72 -3.08 3.45
C SER A 35 9.12 -2.55 2.16
N LEU A 36 8.94 -3.45 1.21
CA LEU A 36 8.41 -3.18 -0.11
C LEU A 36 7.35 -4.20 -0.46
N ALA A 37 6.18 -3.72 -0.85
CA ALA A 37 5.09 -4.56 -1.36
C ALA A 37 4.47 -3.89 -2.57
N GLU A 38 3.78 -4.67 -3.39
CA GLU A 38 2.97 -4.17 -4.49
C GLU A 38 1.50 -4.46 -4.18
N GLU A 39 0.64 -3.48 -4.40
CA GLU A 39 -0.80 -3.67 -4.27
C GLU A 39 -1.49 -3.42 -5.61
N MET A 40 -2.53 -4.20 -5.90
CA MET A 40 -3.40 -4.00 -7.05
C MET A 40 -4.81 -3.79 -6.53
N LEU A 41 -5.40 -2.64 -6.87
CA LEU A 41 -6.73 -2.22 -6.43
C LEU A 41 -7.66 -2.13 -7.64
N PRO A 42 -8.66 -3.02 -7.76
CA PRO A 42 -9.58 -3.00 -8.90
C PRO A 42 -10.47 -1.76 -8.93
N PRO A 43 -11.05 -1.43 -10.10
CA PRO A 43 -12.03 -0.34 -10.20
C PRO A 43 -13.18 -0.50 -9.20
N GLY A 44 -13.58 0.59 -8.58
CA GLY A 44 -14.67 0.61 -7.61
C GLY A 44 -14.32 0.15 -6.22
N CYS A 45 -13.13 -0.42 -6.02
CA CYS A 45 -12.66 -0.83 -4.70
C CYS A 45 -11.93 0.30 -4.01
N ALA A 46 -11.93 0.25 -2.68
CA ALA A 46 -11.22 1.22 -1.85
C ALA A 46 -10.50 0.50 -0.72
N VAL A 47 -9.27 0.93 -0.46
CA VAL A 47 -8.54 0.49 0.73
C VAL A 47 -9.31 0.97 1.96
N THR A 48 -9.62 0.05 2.88
CA THR A 48 -10.31 0.40 4.12
C THR A 48 -9.48 1.43 4.90
N PRO A 49 -10.10 2.53 5.38
CA PRO A 49 -9.38 3.52 6.17
C PRO A 49 -8.67 2.88 7.36
N HIS A 50 -7.42 3.23 7.54
CA HIS A 50 -6.58 2.66 8.59
C HIS A 50 -5.39 3.59 8.87
N HIS A 51 -4.69 3.30 9.95
CA HIS A 51 -3.44 4.00 10.27
C HIS A 51 -2.42 3.01 10.81
N HIS A 52 -1.17 3.43 10.83
CA HIS A 52 -0.05 2.68 11.42
C HIS A 52 0.45 3.42 12.64
N LEU A 53 0.74 2.68 13.72
CA LEU A 53 1.17 3.27 14.98
C LEU A 53 2.60 3.81 14.90
N GLU A 54 3.50 3.06 14.25
CA GLU A 54 4.92 3.40 14.16
C GLU A 54 5.37 3.67 12.73
N THR A 55 4.76 3.01 11.75
CA THR A 55 5.25 2.99 10.37
C THR A 55 4.90 4.28 9.64
N GLU A 56 5.91 4.85 9.01
CA GLU A 56 5.72 5.82 7.92
C GLU A 56 5.59 5.03 6.63
N GLU A 57 4.77 5.52 5.71
CA GLU A 57 4.50 4.80 4.47
C GLU A 57 4.57 5.73 3.28
N ILE A 58 5.00 5.17 2.14
CA ILE A 58 4.96 5.87 0.85
C ILE A 58 4.12 5.01 -0.10
N TYR A 59 3.17 5.64 -0.78
CA TYR A 59 2.44 5.07 -1.89
C TYR A 59 3.03 5.62 -3.18
N TYR A 60 3.43 4.75 -4.09
CA TYR A 60 3.88 5.17 -5.43
C TYR A 60 3.01 4.51 -6.48
N ILE A 61 2.24 5.32 -7.22
CA ILE A 61 1.28 4.82 -8.20
C ILE A 61 2.00 4.49 -9.50
N LEU A 62 1.88 3.24 -9.95
CA LEU A 62 2.48 2.78 -11.21
C LEU A 62 1.51 2.92 -12.37
N THR A 63 0.24 2.54 -12.17
CA THR A 63 -0.81 2.60 -13.19
C THR A 63 -2.13 3.01 -12.55
N GLY A 64 -3.02 3.57 -13.34
CA GLY A 64 -4.36 3.93 -12.89
C GLY A 64 -4.44 5.28 -12.21
N SER A 65 -5.61 5.59 -11.68
CA SER A 65 -5.91 6.84 -10.99
C SER A 65 -6.98 6.62 -9.92
N GLY A 66 -6.98 7.48 -8.91
CA GLY A 66 -7.95 7.38 -7.84
C GLY A 66 -7.94 8.59 -6.92
N LEU A 67 -8.69 8.47 -5.82
CA LEU A 67 -8.74 9.46 -4.76
C LEU A 67 -7.98 8.96 -3.55
N MET A 68 -6.95 9.68 -3.14
CA MET A 68 -6.16 9.40 -1.95
C MET A 68 -6.59 10.33 -0.84
N THR A 69 -6.88 9.76 0.32
CA THR A 69 -7.19 10.53 1.52
C THR A 69 -6.13 10.26 2.58
N VAL A 70 -5.55 11.32 3.12
CA VAL A 70 -4.59 11.25 4.23
C VAL A 70 -5.03 12.29 5.26
N GLY A 71 -5.47 11.83 6.42
CA GLY A 71 -6.09 12.72 7.41
C GLY A 71 -7.35 13.34 6.84
N ASP A 72 -7.42 14.68 6.83
CA ASP A 72 -8.53 15.45 6.27
C ASP A 72 -8.27 15.95 4.85
N GLU A 73 -7.15 15.59 4.25
CA GLU A 73 -6.84 15.98 2.88
C GLU A 73 -7.20 14.86 1.91
N THR A 74 -7.83 15.24 0.80
CA THR A 74 -8.16 14.32 -0.29
C THR A 74 -7.66 14.90 -1.60
N GLU A 75 -6.89 14.10 -2.34
CA GLU A 75 -6.33 14.53 -3.62
C GLU A 75 -6.54 13.44 -4.67
N GLN A 76 -6.73 13.85 -5.91
CA GLN A 76 -6.69 12.95 -7.03
C GLN A 76 -5.24 12.56 -7.30
N VAL A 77 -5.00 11.24 -7.42
CA VAL A 77 -3.67 10.71 -7.71
C VAL A 77 -3.71 9.88 -8.98
N ARG A 78 -2.57 9.79 -9.66
CA ARG A 78 -2.42 9.03 -10.90
C ARG A 78 -1.02 8.44 -11.00
N ALA A 79 -0.80 7.66 -12.05
CA ALA A 79 0.52 7.08 -12.34
C ALA A 79 1.62 8.14 -12.26
N GLY A 80 2.68 7.81 -11.54
CA GLY A 80 3.82 8.70 -11.32
C GLY A 80 3.75 9.51 -10.03
N ASP A 81 2.61 9.52 -9.33
CA ASP A 81 2.47 10.26 -8.07
C ASP A 81 3.01 9.42 -6.90
N ALA A 82 3.73 10.08 -6.02
CA ALA A 82 4.17 9.52 -4.74
C ALA A 82 3.50 10.27 -3.61
N VAL A 83 2.95 9.54 -2.64
CA VAL A 83 2.24 10.10 -1.49
C VAL A 83 2.92 9.66 -0.21
N PHE A 84 3.24 10.62 0.66
CA PHE A 84 3.74 10.33 1.99
C PHE A 84 2.58 10.19 2.97
N VAL A 85 2.59 9.10 3.74
CA VAL A 85 1.61 8.86 4.79
C VAL A 85 2.33 8.85 6.13
N PRO A 86 2.14 9.91 6.95
CA PRO A 86 2.75 9.96 8.29
C PRO A 86 2.20 8.85 9.19
N ARG A 87 3.01 8.41 10.13
CA ARG A 87 2.53 7.48 11.16
C ARG A 87 1.37 8.09 11.94
N GLY A 88 0.44 7.24 12.35
CA GLY A 88 -0.70 7.64 13.17
C GLY A 88 -1.83 8.32 12.41
N LEU A 89 -1.64 8.64 11.14
CA LEU A 89 -2.64 9.37 10.35
C LEU A 89 -3.47 8.41 9.52
N SER A 90 -4.79 8.54 9.62
CA SER A 90 -5.73 7.72 8.83
C SER A 90 -5.54 7.98 7.34
N HIS A 91 -5.57 6.92 6.55
CA HIS A 91 -5.46 7.03 5.10
C HIS A 91 -6.26 5.94 4.39
N SER A 92 -6.62 6.25 3.16
CA SER A 92 -7.31 5.33 2.26
C SER A 92 -7.09 5.75 0.81
N LEU A 93 -7.29 4.80 -0.10
CA LEU A 93 -7.21 5.04 -1.53
C LEU A 93 -8.41 4.39 -2.18
N LYS A 94 -9.13 5.15 -3.01
CA LYS A 94 -10.28 4.65 -3.77
C LYS A 94 -9.95 4.67 -5.26
N ASN A 95 -10.18 3.55 -5.94
CA ASN A 95 -10.05 3.49 -7.39
C ASN A 95 -11.32 4.04 -8.03
N THR A 96 -11.21 5.25 -8.59
CA THR A 96 -12.31 5.93 -9.27
C THR A 96 -12.21 5.84 -10.78
N GLY A 97 -11.22 5.12 -11.30
CA GLY A 97 -11.00 4.94 -12.73
C GLY A 97 -11.60 3.65 -13.26
N SER A 98 -11.26 3.33 -14.49
CA SER A 98 -11.76 2.15 -15.20
C SER A 98 -10.73 1.03 -15.34
N GLN A 99 -9.52 1.22 -14.82
CA GLN A 99 -8.47 0.21 -14.85
C GLN A 99 -7.92 0.00 -13.43
N ASP A 100 -7.22 -1.12 -13.23
CA ASP A 100 -6.61 -1.41 -11.95
C ASP A 100 -5.60 -0.33 -11.57
N ILE A 101 -5.57 0.04 -10.30
CA ILE A 101 -4.45 0.79 -9.76
C ILE A 101 -3.41 -0.23 -9.32
N ARG A 102 -2.19 -0.12 -9.86
CA ARG A 102 -1.02 -0.82 -9.34
C ARG A 102 -0.15 0.20 -8.64
N LEU A 103 0.26 -0.14 -7.44
CA LEU A 103 1.06 0.77 -6.62
C LEU A 103 2.11 0.02 -5.82
N VAL A 104 3.15 0.72 -5.46
CA VAL A 104 4.21 0.23 -4.58
C VAL A 104 3.99 0.84 -3.21
N LEU A 105 4.10 0.00 -2.18
CA LEU A 105 4.02 0.38 -0.78
C LEU A 105 5.40 0.25 -0.16
N VAL A 106 5.91 1.35 0.37
CA VAL A 106 7.18 1.37 1.12
C VAL A 106 6.86 1.71 2.56
N CYS A 107 7.27 0.86 3.48
CA CYS A 107 7.07 1.07 4.92
C CYS A 107 8.41 1.17 5.64
N GLY A 108 8.51 2.04 6.61
CA GLY A 108 9.64 2.16 7.52
C GLY A 108 9.17 2.51 8.92
N PRO A 109 9.45 1.67 9.95
CA PRO A 109 10.07 0.34 9.87
C PRO A 109 9.30 -0.65 8.99
N ALA A 110 9.89 -1.81 8.73
CA ALA A 110 9.28 -2.84 7.90
C ALA A 110 7.87 -3.18 8.39
N PHE A 111 6.94 -3.36 7.46
CA PHE A 111 5.53 -3.62 7.75
C PHE A 111 5.37 -4.76 8.74
N ARG A 112 4.49 -4.56 9.74
CA ARG A 112 3.99 -5.57 10.67
C ARG A 112 2.48 -5.42 10.77
N TYR A 113 1.77 -6.54 10.74
CA TYR A 113 0.31 -6.50 10.81
C TYR A 113 -0.19 -5.85 12.12
N GLU A 114 0.51 -6.10 13.23
CA GLU A 114 0.15 -5.56 14.55
C GLU A 114 0.22 -4.04 14.63
N ASP A 115 0.98 -3.41 13.73
CA ASP A 115 1.11 -1.95 13.65
C ASP A 115 -0.03 -1.32 12.83
N HIS A 116 -0.88 -2.12 12.23
CA HIS A 116 -1.90 -1.74 11.26
C HIS A 116 -3.27 -1.74 11.96
N ILE A 117 -3.86 -0.56 12.14
CA ILE A 117 -5.11 -0.37 12.87
C ILE A 117 -6.21 0.07 11.91
N PHE A 118 -7.24 -0.73 11.74
CA PHE A 118 -8.42 -0.37 10.94
C PHE A 118 -9.34 0.56 11.72
N GLU A 119 -10.03 1.43 10.99
CA GLU A 119 -10.95 2.42 11.55
C GLU A 119 -12.38 2.20 11.08
#